data_ba4b1168839c2b47c78bb748109c7893
#
_entry.id   ba4b1168839c2b47c78bb748109c7893
#
_cell.length_a   1.000
_cell.length_b   1.000
_cell.length_c   1.000
_cell.angle_alpha   90.00
_cell.angle_beta   90.00
_cell.angle_gamma   90.00
#
_symmetry.space_group_name_H-M   'P 1'
#
loop_
_entity.id
_entity.type
_entity.pdbx_description
1 polymer ?
#
loop_
_entity_poly.entity_id
_entity_poly.type
_entity_poly.pdbx_seq_one_letter_code
_entity_poly.pdbx_strand_id
1 'polypeptide(L)'
;MTPVVHTHVGLRAHRTALGVLFLVTAVACGTSSGGTAGGDGAAANAAPEPAGGAITMWTDSIELFMEHPALIVGAPDKFAVHLTDITDFAPLRSGKITLRFAPRDGGAPLVVVQSAPRSPGIYGPSPEFTSAGVYDLTILVESLQARDSITVPNLRVYANAAQAPKREAGGDEGIGFLKEQQWKTPGFQTAFAQSGSVEAAFDANGEIVPAAGRFAEVTAPISGLVDAGGVASSPVPGQHVARGQVIAYLTPTLGEGGSAFAEARAALREAEDEHARATRLFAVEAVPQRRVHEAENRLRAAREALAGLDGGTLSANGQIAVRAPIGGVIARRSIAPGTRVDAGTSLFTVVDPSVVWLEVNVPAANAGTVSGTSGAEFTLEGHARRYTARRTVSIGSVIDSLSRTVPVLYEVANRDGTIKIGAAARVSVRTGQRAEGVLVPSTAVLDEDGRAVVYVQAEGERFEKREVIVGGIEGTRTVIARGIKSGERIVTGAAYQVRLASLSTSVPANGHEH
;
A
#
# COMPACT_ATOMS: atom_id res chain seq x y z
N MET A 1 55.87 12.67 10.08
CA MET A 1 56.42 11.81 11.14
C MET A 1 55.60 10.54 11.12
N THR A 2 56.19 9.63 10.59
CA THR A 2 56.29 8.18 10.53
C THR A 2 55.37 7.30 11.39
N PRO A 3 55.09 6.12 10.90
CA PRO A 3 53.98 5.23 11.22
C PRO A 3 54.35 4.14 12.23
N VAL A 4 53.38 3.41 12.74
CA VAL A 4 53.61 2.12 13.37
C VAL A 4 52.65 1.09 12.81
N VAL A 5 53.28 0.12 12.20
CA VAL A 5 52.83 -1.20 11.72
C VAL A 5 52.90 -2.19 12.90
N HIS A 6 52.03 -3.18 12.93
CA HIS A 6 52.25 -4.58 13.35
C HIS A 6 50.91 -5.28 13.57
N THR A 7 50.62 -6.51 13.29
CA THR A 7 51.17 -7.64 12.54
C THR A 7 50.14 -8.76 12.62
N HIS A 8 50.10 -9.58 11.60
CA HIS A 8 49.34 -10.83 11.48
C HIS A 8 49.58 -11.82 12.62
N VAL A 9 48.52 -12.55 13.02
CA VAL A 9 48.67 -13.96 13.40
C VAL A 9 47.52 -14.76 12.80
N GLY A 10 47.84 -15.63 11.87
CA GLY A 10 46.97 -16.67 11.37
C GLY A 10 47.05 -17.91 12.24
N LEU A 11 45.96 -18.63 12.35
CA LEU A 11 46.00 -20.02 12.84
C LEU A 11 45.20 -20.92 11.89
N ARG A 12 45.93 -21.94 11.45
CA ARG A 12 45.53 -22.97 10.48
C ARG A 12 44.64 -24.04 11.12
N ALA A 13 43.83 -24.59 10.25
CA ALA A 13 43.08 -25.81 10.24
C ALA A 13 43.58 -27.02 11.05
N HIS A 14 42.63 -27.80 11.56
CA HIS A 14 42.72 -29.24 11.61
C HIS A 14 41.42 -29.90 11.15
N ARG A 15 41.55 -30.64 10.05
CA ARG A 15 40.62 -31.66 9.57
C ARG A 15 40.77 -32.90 10.47
N THR A 16 39.67 -33.44 10.94
CA THR A 16 39.60 -34.83 11.36
C THR A 16 38.40 -35.48 10.67
N ALA A 17 38.70 -36.33 9.73
CA ALA A 17 37.80 -37.28 9.11
C ALA A 17 37.58 -38.44 10.08
N LEU A 18 36.33 -38.79 10.37
CA LEU A 18 35.99 -40.04 11.03
C LEU A 18 35.11 -40.84 10.06
N GLY A 19 35.73 -41.82 9.41
CA GLY A 19 35.04 -42.82 8.62
C GLY A 19 34.33 -43.82 9.52
N VAL A 20 33.06 -44.08 9.24
CA VAL A 20 32.35 -45.24 9.81
C VAL A 20 32.08 -46.21 8.67
N LEU A 21 32.78 -47.33 8.78
CA LEU A 21 32.68 -48.52 7.95
C LEU A 21 31.42 -49.31 8.41
N PHE A 22 30.40 -49.49 7.57
CA PHE A 22 29.32 -50.44 7.84
C PHE A 22 29.49 -51.68 6.97
N LEU A 23 29.65 -52.76 7.68
CA LEU A 23 29.83 -54.12 7.20
C LEU A 23 28.51 -54.67 6.63
N VAL A 24 28.53 -55.08 5.36
CA VAL A 24 27.45 -55.83 4.75
C VAL A 24 27.64 -57.31 5.09
N THR A 25 26.69 -57.89 5.84
CA THR A 25 26.59 -59.36 5.97
C THR A 25 25.48 -59.85 5.03
N ALA A 26 25.89 -60.55 4.00
CA ALA A 26 25.04 -61.39 3.19
C ALA A 26 24.69 -62.69 3.94
N VAL A 27 23.39 -62.99 4.02
CA VAL A 27 22.91 -64.34 4.36
C VAL A 27 22.13 -64.84 3.17
N ALA A 28 22.70 -65.86 2.54
CA ALA A 28 22.02 -66.69 1.55
C ALA A 28 21.48 -67.95 2.24
N CYS A 29 20.34 -68.40 1.81
CA CYS A 29 19.73 -69.74 1.79
C CYS A 29 18.23 -69.61 2.02
N GLY A 30 17.37 -70.26 1.30
CA GLY A 30 17.44 -71.46 0.52
C GLY A 30 16.10 -71.69 -0.22
N THR A 31 16.22 -72.55 -1.15
CA THR A 31 15.28 -73.09 -2.10
C THR A 31 14.04 -73.74 -1.47
N SER A 32 12.84 -73.48 -2.08
CA SER A 32 11.90 -74.59 -2.36
C SER A 32 10.94 -74.25 -3.49
N SER A 33 10.95 -75.10 -4.44
CA SER A 33 10.15 -75.31 -5.61
C SER A 33 8.64 -75.32 -5.40
N GLY A 34 7.93 -74.85 -6.40
CA GLY A 34 6.52 -75.19 -6.59
C GLY A 34 5.82 -74.29 -7.62
N GLY A 35 5.86 -74.61 -8.85
CA GLY A 35 5.05 -74.73 -9.99
C GLY A 35 3.83 -73.80 -10.15
N THR A 36 3.73 -73.20 -11.26
CA THR A 36 2.83 -73.32 -12.39
C THR A 36 2.72 -72.01 -13.16
N ALA A 37 3.00 -72.19 -14.41
CA ALA A 37 2.77 -71.37 -15.57
C ALA A 37 1.56 -70.39 -15.54
N GLY A 38 1.78 -69.19 -16.07
CA GLY A 38 0.68 -68.38 -16.52
C GLY A 38 1.10 -66.94 -16.86
N GLY A 39 1.43 -66.67 -18.10
CA GLY A 39 1.23 -65.39 -18.68
C GLY A 39 2.36 -64.37 -18.58
N ASP A 40 3.39 -64.56 -19.41
CA ASP A 40 4.10 -63.43 -20.01
C ASP A 40 3.11 -62.56 -20.76
N GLY A 41 2.47 -61.64 -20.06
CA GLY A 41 1.86 -60.48 -20.67
C GLY A 41 3.02 -59.59 -21.12
N ALA A 42 3.51 -59.83 -22.34
CA ALA A 42 4.26 -58.86 -23.08
C ALA A 42 3.48 -57.56 -23.00
N ALA A 43 4.00 -56.56 -22.26
CA ALA A 43 3.60 -55.18 -22.46
C ALA A 43 3.81 -54.91 -23.96
N ALA A 44 2.72 -55.05 -24.70
CA ALA A 44 2.70 -54.67 -26.10
C ALA A 44 3.23 -53.26 -26.12
N ASN A 45 4.32 -53.04 -26.86
CA ASN A 45 4.77 -51.73 -27.30
C ASN A 45 3.59 -51.15 -28.10
N ALA A 46 2.64 -50.52 -27.40
CA ALA A 46 1.59 -49.75 -28.03
C ALA A 46 2.33 -48.68 -28.82
N ALA A 47 2.13 -48.65 -30.11
CA ALA A 47 2.68 -47.61 -30.96
C ALA A 47 2.27 -46.28 -30.35
N PRO A 48 3.21 -45.31 -30.21
CA PRO A 48 2.89 -44.03 -29.60
C PRO A 48 1.65 -43.44 -30.29
N GLU A 49 0.66 -43.10 -29.48
CA GLU A 49 -0.60 -42.53 -29.95
C GLU A 49 -0.37 -41.21 -30.69
N PRO A 50 -1.13 -40.91 -31.73
CA PRO A 50 -1.06 -39.62 -32.40
C PRO A 50 -1.33 -38.47 -31.42
N ALA A 51 -0.53 -37.42 -31.48
CA ALA A 51 -0.70 -36.25 -30.60
C ALA A 51 -1.96 -35.48 -30.99
N GLY A 52 -2.85 -35.28 -30.06
CA GLY A 52 -3.93 -34.30 -30.14
C GLY A 52 -3.42 -32.85 -30.02
N GLY A 53 -4.35 -31.91 -30.07
CA GLY A 53 -4.04 -30.48 -29.90
C GLY A 53 -4.92 -29.84 -28.83
N ALA A 54 -4.35 -28.84 -28.13
CA ALA A 54 -5.09 -27.94 -27.28
C ALA A 54 -5.01 -26.52 -27.87
N ILE A 55 -6.14 -25.83 -27.91
CA ILE A 55 -6.26 -24.50 -28.51
C ILE A 55 -6.96 -23.59 -27.52
N THR A 56 -6.33 -22.47 -27.21
CA THR A 56 -6.94 -21.45 -26.38
C THR A 56 -7.04 -20.15 -27.16
N MET A 57 -8.22 -19.57 -27.19
CA MET A 57 -8.47 -18.26 -27.82
C MET A 57 -9.42 -17.42 -27.00
N TRP A 58 -9.26 -16.11 -27.09
CA TRP A 58 -10.08 -15.15 -26.41
C TRP A 58 -10.65 -14.14 -27.37
N THR A 59 -11.89 -13.79 -27.16
CA THR A 59 -12.57 -12.64 -27.75
C THR A 59 -12.86 -11.61 -26.67
N ASP A 60 -13.66 -10.60 -26.96
CA ASP A 60 -14.11 -9.62 -25.98
C ASP A 60 -15.13 -10.19 -24.97
N SER A 61 -15.75 -11.34 -25.29
CA SER A 61 -16.82 -11.92 -24.48
C SER A 61 -16.59 -13.37 -24.05
N ILE A 62 -15.80 -14.12 -24.78
CA ILE A 62 -15.64 -15.57 -24.58
C ILE A 62 -14.17 -15.98 -24.55
N GLU A 63 -13.84 -16.87 -23.61
CA GLU A 63 -12.65 -17.72 -23.70
C GLU A 63 -13.06 -19.08 -24.23
N LEU A 64 -12.45 -19.48 -25.36
CA LEU A 64 -12.47 -20.82 -25.90
C LEU A 64 -11.25 -21.59 -25.43
N PHE A 65 -11.45 -22.70 -24.77
CA PHE A 65 -10.43 -23.75 -24.62
C PHE A 65 -10.96 -25.03 -25.29
N MET A 66 -10.22 -25.55 -26.23
CA MET A 66 -10.66 -26.71 -27.03
C MET A 66 -9.53 -27.71 -27.10
N GLU A 67 -9.83 -28.94 -26.73
CA GLU A 67 -8.96 -30.09 -26.92
C GLU A 67 -9.55 -31.00 -28.02
N HIS A 68 -8.68 -31.56 -28.81
CA HIS A 68 -9.07 -32.50 -29.87
C HIS A 68 -7.99 -33.57 -30.04
N PRO A 69 -8.36 -34.82 -30.42
CA PRO A 69 -7.39 -35.84 -30.82
C PRO A 69 -6.71 -35.45 -32.12
N ALA A 70 -5.72 -36.22 -32.55
CA ALA A 70 -5.21 -36.08 -33.93
C ALA A 70 -6.35 -36.30 -34.94
N LEU A 71 -6.62 -35.30 -35.77
CA LEU A 71 -7.72 -35.33 -36.71
C LEU A 71 -7.35 -36.23 -37.89
N ILE A 72 -8.10 -37.31 -38.09
CA ILE A 72 -7.83 -38.35 -39.09
C ILE A 72 -9.07 -38.57 -39.93
N VAL A 73 -8.88 -38.71 -41.26
CA VAL A 73 -9.99 -39.00 -42.20
C VAL A 73 -10.72 -40.28 -41.81
N GLY A 74 -12.07 -40.21 -41.76
CA GLY A 74 -12.94 -41.32 -41.44
C GLY A 74 -12.98 -41.74 -39.96
N ALA A 75 -12.25 -41.06 -39.09
CA ALA A 75 -12.35 -41.26 -37.65
C ALA A 75 -13.36 -40.26 -37.05
N PRO A 76 -14.30 -40.71 -36.21
CA PRO A 76 -15.15 -39.78 -35.45
C PRO A 76 -14.33 -39.15 -34.34
N ASP A 77 -13.86 -37.93 -34.57
CA ASP A 77 -13.03 -37.22 -33.63
C ASP A 77 -13.89 -36.55 -32.58
N LYS A 78 -13.65 -36.83 -31.28
CA LYS A 78 -14.38 -36.24 -30.18
C LYS A 78 -13.64 -35.01 -29.66
N PHE A 79 -14.25 -33.86 -29.83
CA PHE A 79 -13.71 -32.59 -29.29
C PHE A 79 -14.23 -32.33 -27.88
N ALA A 80 -13.40 -31.78 -27.03
CA ALA A 80 -13.80 -31.16 -25.79
C ALA A 80 -13.69 -29.64 -25.93
N VAL A 81 -14.84 -28.95 -25.99
CA VAL A 81 -14.90 -27.50 -26.20
C VAL A 81 -15.41 -26.86 -24.91
N HIS A 82 -14.56 -26.10 -24.27
CA HIS A 82 -14.86 -25.36 -23.04
C HIS A 82 -15.07 -23.89 -23.37
N LEU A 83 -16.23 -23.34 -22.98
CA LEU A 83 -16.59 -21.95 -23.24
C LEU A 83 -16.85 -21.24 -21.90
N THR A 84 -16.07 -20.22 -21.66
CA THR A 84 -16.16 -19.35 -20.46
C THR A 84 -16.60 -17.97 -20.89
N ASP A 85 -17.62 -17.41 -20.24
CA ASP A 85 -17.95 -15.99 -20.31
C ASP A 85 -16.88 -15.20 -19.54
N ILE A 86 -16.15 -14.31 -20.21
CA ILE A 86 -15.05 -13.56 -19.57
C ILE A 86 -15.54 -12.38 -18.73
N THR A 87 -16.84 -12.09 -18.74
CA THR A 87 -17.41 -11.01 -17.94
C THR A 87 -17.45 -11.38 -16.46
N ASP A 88 -17.81 -12.62 -16.17
CA ASP A 88 -17.93 -13.17 -14.81
C ASP A 88 -17.08 -14.44 -14.58
N PHE A 89 -16.34 -14.88 -15.58
CA PHE A 89 -15.56 -16.13 -15.61
C PHE A 89 -16.38 -17.39 -15.29
N ALA A 90 -17.67 -17.35 -15.64
CA ALA A 90 -18.58 -18.49 -15.49
C ALA A 90 -18.66 -19.32 -16.77
N PRO A 91 -18.99 -20.62 -16.67
CA PRO A 91 -19.24 -21.45 -17.84
C PRO A 91 -20.51 -21.02 -18.59
N LEU A 92 -20.53 -21.15 -19.92
CA LEU A 92 -21.76 -21.00 -20.71
C LEU A 92 -22.73 -22.12 -20.35
N ARG A 93 -23.85 -21.78 -19.71
CA ARG A 93 -24.82 -22.77 -19.20
C ARG A 93 -25.82 -23.25 -20.21
N SER A 94 -25.99 -22.55 -21.32
CA SER A 94 -26.95 -22.86 -22.35
C SER A 94 -26.51 -22.26 -23.69
N GLY A 95 -27.13 -22.67 -24.75
CA GLY A 95 -26.90 -22.12 -26.08
C GLY A 95 -26.38 -23.14 -27.08
N LYS A 96 -26.45 -22.76 -28.32
CA LYS A 96 -26.04 -23.57 -29.48
C LYS A 96 -24.64 -23.14 -29.90
N ILE A 97 -23.80 -24.12 -30.26
CA ILE A 97 -22.57 -23.88 -31.01
C ILE A 97 -22.66 -24.50 -32.40
N THR A 98 -22.10 -23.80 -33.38
CA THR A 98 -21.97 -24.29 -34.74
C THR A 98 -20.50 -24.25 -35.14
N LEU A 99 -19.92 -25.42 -35.36
CA LEU A 99 -18.56 -25.57 -35.84
C LEU A 99 -18.61 -25.69 -37.37
N ARG A 100 -17.92 -24.79 -38.06
CA ARG A 100 -17.81 -24.79 -39.52
C ARG A 100 -16.35 -24.95 -39.91
N PHE A 101 -15.99 -26.12 -40.41
CA PHE A 101 -14.65 -26.44 -40.90
C PHE A 101 -14.61 -26.18 -42.42
N ALA A 102 -13.94 -25.13 -42.82
CA ALA A 102 -13.78 -24.74 -44.23
C ALA A 102 -12.42 -25.23 -44.77
N PRO A 103 -12.38 -26.14 -45.75
CA PRO A 103 -11.12 -26.58 -46.34
C PRO A 103 -10.47 -25.42 -47.12
N ARG A 104 -9.16 -25.21 -46.94
CA ARG A 104 -8.44 -24.14 -47.66
C ARG A 104 -8.26 -24.43 -49.17
N ASP A 105 -8.22 -25.70 -49.54
CA ASP A 105 -8.06 -26.11 -50.92
C ASP A 105 -9.38 -26.02 -51.74
N GLY A 106 -10.44 -25.47 -51.12
CA GLY A 106 -11.77 -25.36 -51.70
C GLY A 106 -12.63 -26.60 -51.44
N GLY A 107 -13.93 -26.43 -51.57
CA GLY A 107 -14.91 -27.49 -51.33
C GLY A 107 -16.00 -27.08 -50.33
N ALA A 108 -16.94 -27.98 -50.11
CA ALA A 108 -18.02 -27.75 -49.18
C ALA A 108 -17.50 -27.81 -47.72
N PRO A 109 -17.88 -26.85 -46.86
CA PRO A 109 -17.48 -26.89 -45.45
C PRO A 109 -18.22 -28.03 -44.73
N LEU A 110 -17.50 -28.70 -43.80
CA LEU A 110 -18.12 -29.58 -42.81
C LEU A 110 -18.75 -28.71 -41.70
N VAL A 111 -20.02 -28.95 -41.43
CA VAL A 111 -20.76 -28.20 -40.40
C VAL A 111 -21.29 -29.16 -39.35
N VAL A 112 -20.94 -28.91 -38.10
CA VAL A 112 -21.41 -29.66 -36.93
C VAL A 112 -22.13 -28.71 -35.99
N VAL A 113 -23.33 -29.06 -35.59
CA VAL A 113 -24.15 -28.25 -34.70
C VAL A 113 -24.42 -29.02 -33.42
N GLN A 114 -24.18 -28.37 -32.30
CA GLN A 114 -24.59 -28.87 -31.00
C GLN A 114 -25.50 -27.84 -30.32
N SER A 115 -26.73 -28.24 -30.03
CA SER A 115 -27.81 -27.34 -29.57
C SER A 115 -27.70 -26.93 -28.10
N ALA A 116 -26.96 -27.69 -27.30
CA ALA A 116 -26.77 -27.39 -25.87
C ALA A 116 -25.44 -27.99 -25.37
N PRO A 117 -24.83 -27.46 -24.31
CA PRO A 117 -23.68 -28.07 -23.66
C PRO A 117 -24.08 -29.43 -23.03
N ARG A 118 -23.14 -30.35 -22.93
CA ARG A 118 -23.29 -31.62 -22.19
C ARG A 118 -23.34 -31.41 -20.68
N SER A 119 -22.48 -30.53 -20.22
CA SER A 119 -22.46 -29.97 -18.85
C SER A 119 -22.14 -28.47 -18.95
N PRO A 120 -22.42 -27.66 -17.92
CA PRO A 120 -22.17 -26.21 -17.97
C PRO A 120 -20.78 -25.88 -18.51
N GLY A 121 -20.74 -25.16 -19.65
CA GLY A 121 -19.51 -24.73 -20.32
C GLY A 121 -18.86 -25.76 -21.23
N ILE A 122 -19.29 -27.04 -21.21
CA ILE A 122 -18.63 -28.14 -21.93
C ILE A 122 -19.50 -28.65 -23.09
N TYR A 123 -18.96 -28.56 -24.30
CA TYR A 123 -19.53 -29.12 -25.50
C TYR A 123 -18.64 -30.24 -26.04
N GLY A 124 -19.21 -31.23 -26.66
CA GLY A 124 -18.47 -32.36 -27.20
C GLY A 124 -18.93 -32.70 -28.64
N PRO A 125 -18.71 -31.81 -29.61
CA PRO A 125 -19.01 -32.09 -31.00
C PRO A 125 -18.07 -33.19 -31.53
N SER A 126 -18.58 -33.99 -32.46
CA SER A 126 -17.79 -35.08 -33.07
C SER A 126 -17.83 -34.92 -34.58
N PRO A 127 -16.94 -34.12 -35.18
CA PRO A 127 -16.80 -34.03 -36.64
C PRO A 127 -16.21 -35.31 -37.20
N GLU A 128 -16.65 -35.69 -38.43
CA GLU A 128 -16.06 -36.76 -39.22
C GLU A 128 -15.56 -36.18 -40.53
N PHE A 129 -14.24 -36.17 -40.72
CA PHE A 129 -13.60 -35.59 -41.90
C PHE A 129 -13.54 -36.62 -43.01
N THR A 130 -13.97 -36.21 -44.23
CA THR A 130 -13.94 -37.06 -45.43
C THR A 130 -12.69 -36.87 -46.27
N SER A 131 -11.91 -35.82 -46.07
CA SER A 131 -10.69 -35.53 -46.81
C SER A 131 -9.60 -34.97 -45.91
N ALA A 132 -8.35 -35.34 -46.18
CA ALA A 132 -7.19 -34.76 -45.53
C ALA A 132 -6.91 -33.36 -46.09
N GLY A 133 -6.34 -32.48 -45.25
CA GLY A 133 -6.02 -31.13 -45.68
C GLY A 133 -5.91 -30.16 -44.50
N VAL A 134 -5.86 -28.88 -44.82
CA VAL A 134 -5.86 -27.78 -43.83
C VAL A 134 -7.22 -27.10 -43.85
N TYR A 135 -7.80 -26.99 -42.67
CA TYR A 135 -9.12 -26.39 -42.48
C TYR A 135 -9.02 -25.13 -41.61
N ASP A 136 -9.86 -24.16 -41.88
CA ASP A 136 -10.14 -23.06 -40.98
C ASP A 136 -11.46 -23.36 -40.25
N LEU A 137 -11.42 -23.46 -38.95
CA LEU A 137 -12.59 -23.69 -38.10
C LEU A 137 -13.17 -22.37 -37.64
N THR A 138 -14.44 -22.14 -37.93
CA THR A 138 -15.22 -21.05 -37.31
C THR A 138 -16.23 -21.65 -36.33
N ILE A 139 -16.18 -21.21 -35.09
CA ILE A 139 -17.12 -21.58 -34.03
C ILE A 139 -18.06 -20.41 -33.80
N LEU A 140 -19.33 -20.58 -34.16
CA LEU A 140 -20.38 -19.62 -33.85
C LEU A 140 -21.04 -20.01 -32.55
N VAL A 141 -21.07 -19.10 -31.61
CA VAL A 141 -21.70 -19.27 -30.29
C VAL A 141 -22.96 -18.42 -30.21
N GLU A 142 -24.08 -19.07 -29.94
CA GLU A 142 -25.39 -18.43 -29.80
C GLU A 142 -26.01 -18.80 -28.45
N SER A 143 -25.77 -18.00 -27.46
CA SER A 143 -26.25 -18.18 -26.07
C SER A 143 -26.97 -16.92 -25.56
N LEU A 144 -27.71 -17.06 -24.50
CA LEU A 144 -28.27 -15.91 -23.76
C LEU A 144 -27.19 -15.11 -23.03
N GLN A 145 -26.08 -15.78 -22.63
CA GLN A 145 -24.96 -15.17 -21.92
C GLN A 145 -24.02 -14.42 -22.90
N ALA A 146 -23.73 -15.02 -24.05
CA ALA A 146 -22.84 -14.43 -25.04
C ALA A 146 -23.20 -14.85 -26.48
N ARG A 147 -22.92 -13.97 -27.44
CA ARG A 147 -22.99 -14.27 -28.86
C ARG A 147 -21.68 -13.84 -29.48
N ASP A 148 -20.99 -14.81 -30.14
CA ASP A 148 -19.65 -14.56 -30.63
C ASP A 148 -19.29 -15.49 -31.80
N SER A 149 -18.20 -15.16 -32.48
CA SER A 149 -17.65 -15.96 -33.58
C SER A 149 -16.14 -16.05 -33.43
N ILE A 150 -15.63 -17.25 -33.21
CA ILE A 150 -14.22 -17.51 -32.98
C ILE A 150 -13.67 -18.27 -34.20
N THR A 151 -12.56 -17.80 -34.76
CA THR A 151 -11.91 -18.47 -35.89
C THR A 151 -10.58 -19.06 -35.47
N VAL A 152 -10.45 -20.38 -35.62
CA VAL A 152 -9.22 -21.13 -35.38
C VAL A 152 -8.63 -21.49 -36.74
N PRO A 153 -7.54 -20.87 -37.18
CA PRO A 153 -6.93 -21.14 -38.48
C PRO A 153 -6.03 -22.37 -38.44
N ASN A 154 -5.81 -22.95 -39.63
CA ASN A 154 -4.78 -23.98 -39.89
C ASN A 154 -4.97 -25.31 -39.13
N LEU A 155 -6.19 -25.75 -38.90
CA LEU A 155 -6.46 -27.06 -38.33
C LEU A 155 -6.08 -28.14 -39.36
N ARG A 156 -5.19 -29.05 -39.00
CA ARG A 156 -4.68 -30.06 -39.97
C ARG A 156 -5.36 -31.41 -39.76
N VAL A 157 -5.96 -31.93 -40.84
CA VAL A 157 -6.54 -33.26 -40.88
C VAL A 157 -5.60 -34.19 -41.66
N TYR A 158 -5.23 -35.32 -41.08
CA TYR A 158 -4.28 -36.28 -41.62
C TYR A 158 -5.02 -37.40 -42.35
N ALA A 159 -4.42 -37.94 -43.42
CA ALA A 159 -5.03 -39.03 -44.15
C ALA A 159 -5.06 -40.35 -43.34
N ASN A 160 -4.11 -40.55 -42.45
CA ASN A 160 -4.03 -41.70 -41.56
C ASN A 160 -3.19 -41.39 -40.32
N ALA A 161 -3.26 -42.24 -39.29
CA ALA A 161 -2.56 -42.09 -38.02
C ALA A 161 -1.02 -42.07 -38.13
N ALA A 162 -0.46 -42.69 -39.18
CA ALA A 162 1.00 -42.72 -39.38
C ALA A 162 1.57 -41.34 -39.80
N GLN A 163 0.74 -40.48 -40.38
CA GLN A 163 1.13 -39.12 -40.77
C GLN A 163 0.91 -38.08 -39.68
N ALA A 164 0.15 -38.41 -38.64
CA ALA A 164 -0.07 -37.53 -37.53
C ALA A 164 1.20 -37.44 -36.65
N PRO A 165 1.46 -36.27 -36.02
CA PRO A 165 2.56 -36.15 -35.09
C PRO A 165 2.39 -37.13 -33.93
N LYS A 166 3.48 -37.68 -33.48
CA LYS A 166 3.49 -38.58 -32.33
C LYS A 166 3.59 -37.76 -31.07
N ARG A 167 2.91 -38.21 -30.02
CA ARG A 167 3.00 -37.55 -28.69
C ARG A 167 4.42 -37.70 -28.15
N GLU A 168 5.09 -36.56 -27.90
CA GLU A 168 6.37 -36.55 -27.23
C GLU A 168 6.16 -36.78 -25.72
N ALA A 169 6.87 -37.77 -25.19
CA ALA A 169 6.87 -38.00 -23.73
C ALA A 169 7.69 -36.89 -23.06
N GLY A 170 7.06 -35.96 -22.35
CA GLY A 170 7.75 -34.99 -21.53
C GLY A 170 7.38 -33.51 -21.69
N GLY A 171 6.31 -33.17 -22.41
CA GLY A 171 5.96 -31.78 -22.71
C GLY A 171 5.02 -31.05 -21.74
N ASP A 172 4.75 -31.58 -20.55
CA ASP A 172 3.76 -31.00 -19.64
C ASP A 172 4.41 -30.26 -18.45
N GLU A 173 5.37 -29.35 -18.75
CA GLU A 173 5.88 -28.43 -17.73
C GLU A 173 4.88 -27.29 -17.51
N GLY A 174 4.21 -27.29 -16.35
CA GLY A 174 3.27 -26.24 -15.99
C GLY A 174 2.39 -26.63 -14.80
N ILE A 175 1.61 -25.67 -14.32
CA ILE A 175 0.63 -25.88 -13.25
C ILE A 175 -0.70 -26.15 -13.91
N GLY A 176 -1.25 -27.36 -13.73
CA GLY A 176 -2.59 -27.72 -14.18
C GLY A 176 -3.64 -27.09 -13.25
N PHE A 177 -4.57 -26.35 -13.85
CA PHE A 177 -5.75 -25.84 -13.16
C PHE A 177 -6.94 -25.91 -14.11
N LEU A 178 -7.71 -26.97 -13.97
CA LEU A 178 -8.76 -27.38 -14.91
C LEU A 178 -9.86 -26.33 -15.03
N LYS A 179 -10.51 -26.21 -16.18
CA LYS A 179 -11.62 -25.28 -16.43
C LYS A 179 -12.72 -25.41 -15.40
N GLU A 180 -13.09 -26.62 -15.05
CA GLU A 180 -14.11 -26.84 -14.02
C GLU A 180 -13.69 -26.34 -12.64
N GLN A 181 -12.39 -26.41 -12.30
CA GLN A 181 -11.87 -25.87 -11.06
C GLN A 181 -11.86 -24.33 -11.11
N GLN A 182 -11.48 -23.73 -12.26
CA GLN A 182 -11.52 -22.30 -12.49
C GLN A 182 -12.94 -21.77 -12.28
N TRP A 183 -13.96 -22.39 -12.88
CA TRP A 183 -15.36 -22.00 -12.76
C TRP A 183 -15.93 -22.16 -11.33
N LYS A 184 -15.43 -23.14 -10.56
CA LYS A 184 -15.82 -23.38 -9.16
C LYS A 184 -15.08 -22.49 -8.17
N THR A 185 -14.02 -21.81 -8.60
CA THR A 185 -13.20 -20.94 -7.74
C THR A 185 -13.77 -19.53 -7.68
N PRO A 186 -14.30 -19.10 -6.52
CA PRO A 186 -14.86 -17.76 -6.39
C PRO A 186 -13.82 -16.67 -6.67
N GLY A 187 -14.18 -15.74 -7.56
CA GLY A 187 -13.32 -14.60 -7.90
C GLY A 187 -12.10 -14.94 -8.75
N PHE A 188 -12.04 -16.13 -9.34
CA PHE A 188 -11.01 -16.43 -10.34
C PHE A 188 -11.20 -15.55 -11.56
N GLN A 189 -10.15 -14.86 -11.95
CA GLN A 189 -10.14 -13.95 -13.10
C GLN A 189 -8.76 -13.92 -13.73
N THR A 190 -8.74 -13.73 -15.05
CA THR A 190 -7.53 -13.50 -15.82
C THR A 190 -7.71 -12.27 -16.70
N ALA A 191 -6.62 -11.57 -17.02
CA ALA A 191 -6.65 -10.43 -17.92
C ALA A 191 -5.35 -10.33 -18.73
N PHE A 192 -5.43 -9.70 -19.89
CA PHE A 192 -4.24 -9.37 -20.66
C PHE A 192 -3.42 -8.29 -19.97
N ALA A 193 -2.15 -8.57 -19.80
CA ALA A 193 -1.17 -7.63 -19.29
C ALA A 193 -0.92 -6.51 -20.32
N GLN A 194 -1.00 -5.26 -19.91
CA GLN A 194 -0.87 -4.10 -20.79
C GLN A 194 0.38 -3.30 -20.44
N SER A 195 1.03 -2.72 -21.45
CA SER A 195 2.09 -1.75 -21.20
C SER A 195 1.53 -0.51 -20.55
N GLY A 196 2.24 0.04 -19.57
CA GLY A 196 1.81 1.24 -18.88
C GLY A 196 2.89 1.80 -17.97
N SER A 197 2.56 2.87 -17.31
CA SER A 197 3.44 3.49 -16.32
C SER A 197 2.64 3.93 -15.11
N VAL A 198 3.26 3.87 -13.94
CA VAL A 198 2.73 4.45 -12.70
C VAL A 198 3.75 5.43 -12.13
N GLU A 199 3.28 6.39 -11.36
CA GLU A 199 4.19 7.20 -10.57
C GLU A 199 4.75 6.33 -9.44
N ALA A 200 6.07 6.24 -9.35
CA ALA A 200 6.72 5.45 -8.33
C ALA A 200 6.43 6.04 -6.94
N ALA A 201 6.00 5.20 -6.03
CA ALA A 201 5.73 5.57 -4.64
C ALA A 201 6.33 4.52 -3.71
N PHE A 202 6.57 4.92 -2.47
CA PHE A 202 6.96 4.01 -1.39
C PHE A 202 6.17 4.32 -0.13
N ASP A 203 5.98 3.30 0.69
CA ASP A 203 5.25 3.43 1.95
C ASP A 203 6.18 3.89 3.08
N ALA A 204 5.65 4.75 3.94
CA ALA A 204 6.30 5.26 5.12
C ALA A 204 5.27 5.50 6.23
N ASN A 205 5.75 5.58 7.48
CA ASN A 205 4.92 5.99 8.59
C ASN A 205 5.03 7.51 8.81
N GLY A 206 3.97 8.10 9.30
CA GLY A 206 3.95 9.52 9.61
C GLY A 206 3.05 9.83 10.81
N GLU A 207 3.11 11.08 11.22
CA GLU A 207 2.29 11.64 12.29
C GLU A 207 1.78 13.02 11.91
N ILE A 208 0.61 13.39 12.41
CA ILE A 208 0.07 14.73 12.22
C ILE A 208 0.60 15.64 13.32
N VAL A 209 1.34 16.66 12.92
CA VAL A 209 1.94 17.65 13.83
C VAL A 209 1.35 19.05 13.60
N PRO A 210 1.44 19.96 14.58
CA PRO A 210 0.99 21.34 14.40
C PRO A 210 1.84 22.05 13.33
N ALA A 211 1.20 22.85 12.47
CA ALA A 211 1.93 23.70 11.53
C ALA A 211 2.63 24.85 12.28
N ALA A 212 3.74 25.35 11.72
CA ALA A 212 4.49 26.45 12.32
C ALA A 212 3.61 27.68 12.56
N GLY A 213 3.76 28.30 13.74
CA GLY A 213 2.97 29.44 14.17
C GLY A 213 1.51 29.14 14.55
N ARG A 214 1.10 27.84 14.51
CA ARG A 214 -0.25 27.38 14.87
C ARG A 214 -0.29 26.56 16.16
N PHE A 215 0.77 26.61 16.91
CA PHE A 215 0.92 25.99 18.22
C PHE A 215 1.52 27.02 19.16
N ALA A 216 0.96 27.16 20.35
CA ALA A 216 1.49 28.02 21.39
C ALA A 216 1.31 27.38 22.76
N GLU A 217 2.41 27.29 23.49
CA GLU A 217 2.40 26.96 24.89
C GLU A 217 2.34 28.28 25.69
N VAL A 218 1.31 28.41 26.48
CA VAL A 218 1.09 29.61 27.30
C VAL A 218 1.60 29.32 28.72
N THR A 219 2.66 29.99 29.09
CA THR A 219 3.30 29.82 30.40
C THR A 219 2.95 30.97 31.36
N ALA A 220 3.13 30.74 32.67
CA ALA A 220 2.96 31.77 33.69
C ALA A 220 4.08 32.82 33.57
N PRO A 221 3.75 34.11 33.36
CA PRO A 221 4.77 35.17 33.29
C PRO A 221 5.40 35.45 34.63
N ILE A 222 4.72 35.18 35.72
CA ILE A 222 5.18 35.34 37.10
C ILE A 222 4.70 34.20 38.00
N SER A 223 5.33 34.04 39.17
CA SER A 223 4.80 33.15 40.21
C SER A 223 3.58 33.78 40.86
N GLY A 224 2.51 32.99 41.01
CA GLY A 224 1.25 33.48 41.53
C GLY A 224 0.21 32.41 41.80
N LEU A 225 -0.95 32.85 42.27
CA LEU A 225 -2.12 32.01 42.44
C LEU A 225 -3.05 32.17 41.23
N VAL A 226 -3.48 31.08 40.63
CA VAL A 226 -4.49 31.11 39.56
C VAL A 226 -5.82 31.53 40.17
N ASP A 227 -6.39 32.63 39.69
CA ASP A 227 -7.64 33.15 40.26
C ASP A 227 -8.82 32.22 39.96
N ALA A 228 -9.60 31.93 41.01
CA ALA A 228 -10.76 31.04 40.95
C ALA A 228 -12.04 31.75 40.45
N GLY A 229 -12.09 33.10 40.48
CA GLY A 229 -13.33 33.86 40.29
C GLY A 229 -13.33 34.94 39.21
N GLY A 230 -12.19 35.27 38.61
CA GLY A 230 -12.04 36.42 37.71
C GLY A 230 -12.44 36.18 36.26
N VAL A 231 -12.52 34.95 35.82
CA VAL A 231 -13.08 34.56 34.50
C VAL A 231 -14.19 33.58 34.77
N ALA A 232 -15.40 33.96 34.49
CA ALA A 232 -16.60 33.14 34.66
C ALA A 232 -16.50 31.77 33.89
N SER A 233 -15.42 31.59 33.12
CA SER A 233 -14.99 30.31 32.55
C SER A 233 -13.54 30.40 32.06
N SER A 234 -12.56 29.98 32.90
CA SER A 234 -11.26 29.59 32.35
C SER A 234 -11.53 28.54 31.25
N PRO A 235 -11.04 28.74 30.00
CA PRO A 235 -11.44 27.90 28.92
C PRO A 235 -11.02 26.46 29.14
N VAL A 236 -11.91 25.52 28.75
CA VAL A 236 -11.66 24.09 28.87
C VAL A 236 -11.11 23.52 27.57
N PRO A 237 -10.45 22.35 27.58
CA PRO A 237 -10.04 21.68 26.36
C PRO A 237 -11.20 21.52 25.37
N GLY A 238 -10.95 21.81 24.09
CA GLY A 238 -11.94 21.85 23.02
C GLY A 238 -12.60 23.22 22.79
N GLN A 239 -12.45 24.17 23.69
CA GLN A 239 -13.05 25.51 23.56
C GLN A 239 -12.18 26.41 22.67
N HIS A 240 -12.84 27.19 21.80
CA HIS A 240 -12.20 28.20 20.95
C HIS A 240 -11.82 29.45 21.73
N VAL A 241 -10.66 29.99 21.44
CA VAL A 241 -10.17 31.26 21.94
C VAL A 241 -9.66 32.15 20.81
N ALA A 242 -9.89 33.45 20.93
CA ALA A 242 -9.35 34.44 20.01
C ALA A 242 -7.94 34.86 20.41
N ARG A 243 -7.11 35.29 19.45
CA ARG A 243 -5.81 35.91 19.75
C ARG A 243 -6.00 37.13 20.67
N GLY A 244 -5.21 37.20 21.74
CA GLY A 244 -5.29 38.27 22.75
C GLY A 244 -6.42 38.10 23.78
N GLN A 245 -7.28 37.08 23.65
CA GLN A 245 -8.30 36.78 24.64
C GLN A 245 -7.67 36.41 25.97
N VAL A 246 -8.20 36.95 27.06
CA VAL A 246 -7.78 36.56 28.41
C VAL A 246 -8.30 35.16 28.72
N ILE A 247 -7.40 34.28 29.15
CA ILE A 247 -7.70 32.86 29.41
C ILE A 247 -7.49 32.48 30.88
N ALA A 248 -6.74 33.29 31.64
CA ALA A 248 -6.59 33.16 33.08
C ALA A 248 -6.14 34.51 33.71
N TYR A 249 -6.32 34.62 35.01
CA TYR A 249 -5.73 35.67 35.80
C TYR A 249 -4.81 35.05 36.85
N LEU A 250 -3.66 35.68 37.10
CA LEU A 250 -2.72 35.31 38.14
C LEU A 250 -2.65 36.41 39.17
N THR A 251 -2.86 36.06 40.43
CA THR A 251 -2.63 36.94 41.56
C THR A 251 -1.19 36.74 42.05
N PRO A 252 -0.32 37.76 41.99
CA PRO A 252 1.06 37.65 42.45
C PRO A 252 1.15 37.22 43.93
N THR A 253 2.03 36.28 44.25
CA THR A 253 2.30 35.83 45.63
C THR A 253 3.66 36.35 46.09
N LEU A 254 3.82 36.51 47.40
CA LEU A 254 5.09 36.92 48.01
C LEU A 254 6.14 35.79 47.92
N GLY A 255 6.76 35.63 46.77
CA GLY A 255 7.92 34.80 46.47
C GLY A 255 8.93 35.64 45.68
N GLU A 256 10.11 35.11 45.31
CA GLU A 256 11.17 35.92 44.68
C GLU A 256 10.71 36.74 43.45
N GLY A 257 9.85 36.21 42.59
CA GLY A 257 9.28 36.97 41.46
C GLY A 257 8.08 37.85 41.85
N GLY A 258 7.36 37.55 42.92
CA GLY A 258 6.22 38.32 43.44
C GLY A 258 6.64 39.49 44.31
N SER A 259 7.77 39.41 45.02
CA SER A 259 8.34 40.55 45.78
C SER A 259 8.81 41.64 44.82
N ALA A 260 9.53 41.33 43.76
CA ALA A 260 9.97 42.27 42.75
C ALA A 260 8.79 43.03 42.09
N PHE A 261 7.70 42.31 41.80
CA PHE A 261 6.48 42.91 41.24
C PHE A 261 5.78 43.82 42.27
N ALA A 262 5.68 43.39 43.55
CA ALA A 262 5.09 44.18 44.61
C ALA A 262 5.91 45.43 44.91
N GLU A 263 7.25 45.34 44.92
CA GLU A 263 8.18 46.46 45.06
C GLU A 263 8.07 47.46 43.91
N ALA A 264 8.07 47.00 42.66
CA ALA A 264 7.89 47.84 41.47
C ALA A 264 6.54 48.57 41.50
N ARG A 265 5.47 47.90 41.95
CA ARG A 265 4.14 48.51 42.12
C ARG A 265 4.09 49.53 43.22
N ALA A 266 4.79 49.30 44.34
CA ALA A 266 4.92 50.28 45.43
C ALA A 266 5.71 51.52 44.97
N ALA A 267 6.82 51.31 44.25
CA ALA A 267 7.63 52.37 43.67
C ALA A 267 6.85 53.23 42.65
N LEU A 268 5.98 52.59 41.85
CA LEU A 268 5.11 53.32 40.93
C LEU A 268 4.13 54.21 41.65
N ARG A 269 3.45 53.74 42.72
CA ARG A 269 2.52 54.55 43.48
C ARG A 269 3.23 55.73 44.18
N GLU A 270 4.40 55.47 44.73
CA GLU A 270 5.20 56.54 45.32
C GLU A 270 5.59 57.62 44.31
N ALA A 271 6.01 57.23 43.12
CA ALA A 271 6.34 58.12 42.00
C ALA A 271 5.11 58.88 41.47
N GLU A 272 3.92 58.27 41.43
CA GLU A 272 2.66 58.92 41.05
C GLU A 272 2.26 59.98 42.07
N ASP A 273 2.36 59.67 43.40
CA ASP A 273 2.05 60.60 44.48
C ASP A 273 3.04 61.77 44.52
N GLU A 274 4.34 61.51 44.31
CA GLU A 274 5.35 62.54 44.23
C GLU A 274 5.16 63.45 42.99
N HIS A 275 4.89 62.91 41.82
CA HIS A 275 4.59 63.70 40.61
C HIS A 275 3.35 64.57 40.82
N ALA A 276 2.26 63.99 41.34
CA ALA A 276 1.03 64.73 41.63
C ALA A 276 1.24 65.82 42.64
N ARG A 277 2.07 65.60 43.68
CA ARG A 277 2.43 66.58 44.66
C ARG A 277 3.28 67.70 44.04
N ALA A 278 4.34 67.35 43.26
CA ALA A 278 5.19 68.30 42.58
C ALA A 278 4.40 69.21 41.64
N THR A 279 3.47 68.64 40.86
CA THR A 279 2.62 69.38 39.95
C THR A 279 1.70 70.38 40.68
N ARG A 280 1.08 69.97 41.80
CA ARG A 280 0.23 70.89 42.63
C ARG A 280 1.04 72.05 43.25
N LEU A 281 2.26 71.75 43.74
CA LEU A 281 3.12 72.78 44.34
C LEU A 281 3.68 73.74 43.28
N PHE A 282 3.95 73.27 42.09
CA PHE A 282 4.36 74.10 40.93
C PHE A 282 3.22 75.03 40.49
N ALA A 283 2.00 74.60 40.50
CA ALA A 283 0.85 75.43 40.14
C ALA A 283 0.61 76.61 41.05
N VAL A 284 1.15 76.56 42.29
CA VAL A 284 1.15 77.67 43.26
C VAL A 284 2.56 78.31 43.45
N GLU A 285 3.43 78.09 42.49
CA GLU A 285 4.82 78.57 42.42
C GLU A 285 5.70 78.24 43.67
N ALA A 286 5.33 77.22 44.42
CA ALA A 286 6.03 76.77 45.63
C ALA A 286 7.29 75.91 45.33
N VAL A 287 7.43 75.40 44.12
CA VAL A 287 8.60 74.59 43.67
C VAL A 287 9.00 74.98 42.24
N PRO A 288 10.29 74.86 41.87
CA PRO A 288 10.72 75.11 40.52
C PRO A 288 10.31 74.01 39.56
N GLN A 289 10.16 74.35 38.28
CA GLN A 289 9.76 73.40 37.16
C GLN A 289 10.67 72.15 37.10
N ARG A 290 11.96 72.33 37.44
CA ARG A 290 12.91 71.17 37.47
C ARG A 290 12.41 70.05 38.38
N ARG A 291 11.75 70.38 39.51
CA ARG A 291 11.21 69.39 40.44
C ARG A 291 10.09 68.56 39.84
N VAL A 292 9.25 69.19 39.01
CA VAL A 292 8.21 68.46 38.26
C VAL A 292 8.83 67.51 37.28
N HIS A 293 9.84 67.97 36.49
CA HIS A 293 10.53 67.07 35.53
C HIS A 293 11.28 65.91 36.19
N GLU A 294 11.90 66.15 37.37
CA GLU A 294 12.52 65.04 38.11
C GLU A 294 11.50 64.01 38.57
N ALA A 295 10.35 64.46 39.09
CA ALA A 295 9.26 63.55 39.49
C ALA A 295 8.64 62.83 38.28
N GLU A 296 8.48 63.50 37.13
CA GLU A 296 8.02 62.90 35.88
C GLU A 296 8.99 61.81 35.38
N ASN A 297 10.29 62.05 35.42
CA ASN A 297 11.28 61.07 35.03
C ASN A 297 11.29 59.84 35.94
N ARG A 298 11.11 60.01 37.27
CA ARG A 298 10.93 58.89 38.23
C ARG A 298 9.68 58.08 37.92
N LEU A 299 8.58 58.78 37.65
CA LEU A 299 7.32 58.13 37.28
C LEU A 299 7.46 57.30 36.00
N ARG A 300 8.14 57.86 35.00
CA ARG A 300 8.42 57.11 33.76
C ARG A 300 9.27 55.87 34.03
N ALA A 301 10.35 55.99 34.75
CA ALA A 301 11.22 54.86 35.10
C ALA A 301 10.48 53.77 35.90
N ALA A 302 9.62 54.17 36.86
CA ALA A 302 8.84 53.24 37.66
C ALA A 302 7.78 52.50 36.77
N ARG A 303 7.17 53.21 35.80
CA ARG A 303 6.24 52.59 34.83
C ARG A 303 6.97 51.58 33.92
N GLU A 304 8.14 51.93 33.42
CA GLU A 304 8.94 51.04 32.58
C GLU A 304 9.41 49.79 33.34
N ALA A 305 9.83 49.97 34.63
CA ALA A 305 10.22 48.85 35.48
C ALA A 305 9.04 47.88 35.73
N LEU A 306 7.84 48.39 36.00
CA LEU A 306 6.67 47.57 36.19
C LEU A 306 6.26 46.88 34.88
N ALA A 307 6.26 47.60 33.75
CA ALA A 307 5.92 47.03 32.43
C ALA A 307 6.89 45.92 32.01
N GLY A 308 8.16 46.00 32.42
CA GLY A 308 9.13 44.91 32.21
C GLY A 308 8.82 43.63 32.99
N LEU A 309 8.10 43.74 34.08
CA LEU A 309 7.74 42.59 34.94
C LEU A 309 6.35 42.00 34.61
N ASP A 310 5.40 42.80 34.13
CA ASP A 310 4.01 42.39 33.92
C ASP A 310 3.68 42.06 32.45
N GLY A 311 4.61 42.30 31.55
CA GLY A 311 4.37 42.13 30.11
C GLY A 311 3.24 43.02 29.56
N GLY A 312 2.85 44.09 30.27
CA GLY A 312 1.80 45.04 29.89
C GLY A 312 0.36 44.54 30.09
N THR A 313 0.13 43.57 30.97
CA THR A 313 -1.17 42.88 31.11
C THR A 313 -1.83 43.05 32.50
N LEU A 314 -1.46 44.06 33.25
CA LEU A 314 -2.03 44.32 34.56
C LEU A 314 -3.53 44.69 34.50
N SER A 315 -4.36 43.99 35.28
CA SER A 315 -5.76 44.33 35.47
C SER A 315 -5.91 45.44 36.55
N ALA A 316 -7.06 46.14 36.56
CA ALA A 316 -7.37 47.14 37.59
C ALA A 316 -7.28 46.60 39.03
N ASN A 317 -7.50 45.32 39.24
CA ASN A 317 -7.46 44.65 40.54
C ASN A 317 -6.05 44.15 40.95
N GLY A 318 -5.02 44.48 40.16
CA GLY A 318 -3.65 44.06 40.43
C GLY A 318 -3.34 42.59 40.07
N GLN A 319 -4.19 41.97 39.30
CA GLN A 319 -3.99 40.62 38.75
C GLN A 319 -3.33 40.72 37.36
N ILE A 320 -2.55 39.72 37.00
CA ILE A 320 -1.96 39.63 35.67
C ILE A 320 -2.87 38.79 34.77
N ALA A 321 -3.28 39.38 33.67
CA ALA A 321 -4.10 38.70 32.67
C ALA A 321 -3.22 37.88 31.74
N VAL A 322 -3.37 36.56 31.76
CA VAL A 322 -2.75 35.63 30.80
C VAL A 322 -3.60 35.59 29.55
N ARG A 323 -2.97 35.87 28.39
CA ARG A 323 -3.67 35.99 27.12
C ARG A 323 -3.23 34.91 26.14
N ALA A 324 -4.16 34.47 25.27
CA ALA A 324 -3.85 33.56 24.18
C ALA A 324 -2.97 34.28 23.13
N PRO A 325 -1.77 33.78 22.80
CA PRO A 325 -0.89 34.44 21.82
C PRO A 325 -1.35 34.20 20.37
N ILE A 326 -2.12 33.14 20.13
CA ILE A 326 -2.75 32.80 18.87
C ILE A 326 -4.23 32.53 19.07
N GLY A 327 -5.01 32.68 18.00
CA GLY A 327 -6.40 32.18 17.96
C GLY A 327 -6.40 30.68 17.66
N GLY A 328 -7.33 29.93 18.25
CA GLY A 328 -7.41 28.49 18.05
C GLY A 328 -8.27 27.81 19.10
N VAL A 329 -7.95 26.57 19.39
CA VAL A 329 -8.62 25.72 20.37
C VAL A 329 -7.69 25.40 21.53
N ILE A 330 -8.20 25.39 22.73
CA ILE A 330 -7.44 24.90 23.90
C ILE A 330 -7.25 23.38 23.73
N ALA A 331 -6.02 22.96 23.49
CA ALA A 331 -5.68 21.54 23.39
C ALA A 331 -5.48 20.91 24.77
N ARG A 332 -4.86 21.67 25.69
CA ARG A 332 -4.60 21.23 27.07
C ARG A 332 -4.76 22.39 28.04
N ARG A 333 -5.28 22.10 29.22
CA ARG A 333 -5.26 22.94 30.38
C ARG A 333 -4.51 22.21 31.49
N SER A 334 -3.39 22.77 31.94
CA SER A 334 -2.50 22.15 32.95
C SER A 334 -2.71 22.73 34.36
N ILE A 335 -3.68 23.63 34.53
CA ILE A 335 -3.95 24.33 35.77
C ILE A 335 -5.41 24.19 36.21
N ALA A 336 -5.62 24.33 37.55
CA ALA A 336 -6.94 24.47 38.13
C ALA A 336 -7.04 25.82 38.88
N PRO A 337 -8.25 26.38 39.01
CA PRO A 337 -8.47 27.56 39.85
C PRO A 337 -7.98 27.32 41.28
N GLY A 338 -7.32 28.31 41.88
CA GLY A 338 -6.74 28.20 43.21
C GLY A 338 -5.36 27.52 43.29
N THR A 339 -4.82 27.04 42.16
CA THR A 339 -3.48 26.42 42.11
C THR A 339 -2.39 27.50 42.15
N ARG A 340 -1.35 27.30 42.96
CA ARG A 340 -0.12 28.10 42.92
C ARG A 340 0.75 27.60 41.75
N VAL A 341 1.27 28.51 40.96
CA VAL A 341 2.18 28.26 39.83
C VAL A 341 3.42 29.13 39.95
N ASP A 342 4.55 28.61 39.50
CA ASP A 342 5.80 29.37 39.40
C ASP A 342 5.94 29.95 37.98
N ALA A 343 6.74 31.02 37.84
CA ALA A 343 7.06 31.61 36.55
C ALA A 343 7.62 30.55 35.60
N GLY A 344 7.16 30.55 34.34
CA GLY A 344 7.53 29.54 33.33
C GLY A 344 6.67 28.26 33.36
N THR A 345 5.81 28.05 34.37
CA THR A 345 4.92 26.88 34.41
C THR A 345 3.94 26.93 33.24
N SER A 346 3.79 25.81 32.52
CA SER A 346 2.82 25.66 31.42
C SER A 346 1.39 25.68 31.96
N LEU A 347 0.58 26.60 31.45
CA LEU A 347 -0.80 26.83 31.89
C LEU A 347 -1.79 26.25 30.87
N PHE A 348 -1.60 26.57 29.57
CA PHE A 348 -2.45 26.15 28.50
C PHE A 348 -1.62 25.82 27.25
N THR A 349 -2.15 24.93 26.45
CA THR A 349 -1.70 24.71 25.07
C THR A 349 -2.82 25.15 24.11
N VAL A 350 -2.52 26.12 23.25
CA VAL A 350 -3.46 26.61 22.22
C VAL A 350 -2.99 26.14 20.86
N VAL A 351 -3.91 25.60 20.06
CA VAL A 351 -3.61 25.08 18.73
C VAL A 351 -4.64 25.61 17.73
N ASP A 352 -4.19 26.09 16.59
CA ASP A 352 -5.05 26.32 15.43
C ASP A 352 -4.98 25.10 14.50
N PRO A 353 -6.00 24.25 14.50
CA PRO A 353 -5.99 23.01 13.73
C PRO A 353 -6.39 23.18 12.26
N SER A 354 -6.63 24.40 11.77
CA SER A 354 -7.17 24.65 10.41
C SER A 354 -6.20 24.23 9.30
N VAL A 355 -4.91 24.22 9.59
CA VAL A 355 -3.83 23.65 8.76
C VAL A 355 -2.92 22.87 9.69
N VAL A 356 -2.61 21.66 9.31
CA VAL A 356 -1.70 20.76 10.03
C VAL A 356 -0.57 20.34 9.10
N TRP A 357 0.50 19.83 9.68
CA TRP A 357 1.55 19.19 8.93
C TRP A 357 1.50 17.68 9.12
N LEU A 358 1.74 16.96 8.03
CA LEU A 358 2.03 15.53 8.04
C LEU A 358 3.55 15.39 8.07
N GLU A 359 4.09 14.96 9.18
CA GLU A 359 5.49 14.58 9.31
C GLU A 359 5.65 13.11 8.90
N VAL A 360 6.43 12.87 7.86
CA VAL A 360 6.66 11.53 7.30
C VAL A 360 8.09 11.11 7.59
N ASN A 361 8.25 9.96 8.21
CA ASN A 361 9.55 9.36 8.50
C ASN A 361 10.01 8.51 7.32
N VAL A 362 10.70 9.13 6.37
CA VAL A 362 11.16 8.48 5.13
C VAL A 362 12.39 7.62 5.41
N PRO A 363 12.37 6.31 5.08
CA PRO A 363 13.52 5.43 5.24
C PRO A 363 14.76 5.97 4.49
N ALA A 364 15.95 5.86 5.11
CA ALA A 364 17.20 6.36 4.54
C ALA A 364 17.49 5.78 3.14
N ALA A 365 17.05 4.55 2.86
CA ALA A 365 17.16 3.94 1.53
C ALA A 365 16.44 4.73 0.43
N ASN A 366 15.37 5.46 0.79
CA ASN A 366 14.57 6.26 -0.12
C ASN A 366 14.92 7.76 -0.05
N ALA A 367 15.88 8.16 0.79
CA ALA A 367 16.24 9.57 0.99
C ALA A 367 16.67 10.28 -0.30
N GLY A 368 17.33 9.57 -1.22
CA GLY A 368 17.75 10.11 -2.52
C GLY A 368 16.59 10.43 -3.48
N THR A 369 15.42 9.82 -3.30
CA THR A 369 14.25 10.01 -4.17
C THR A 369 13.30 11.10 -3.66
N VAL A 370 13.46 11.53 -2.40
CA VAL A 370 12.55 12.47 -1.74
C VAL A 370 12.64 13.89 -2.30
N SER A 371 13.79 14.29 -2.84
CA SER A 371 13.98 15.63 -3.43
C SER A 371 13.06 15.91 -4.62
N GLY A 372 12.56 14.87 -5.29
CA GLY A 372 11.62 14.93 -6.41
C GLY A 372 10.17 14.66 -6.03
N THR A 373 9.83 14.56 -4.74
CA THR A 373 8.47 14.19 -4.33
C THR A 373 7.41 15.15 -4.87
N SER A 374 6.37 14.58 -5.48
CA SER A 374 5.20 15.30 -6.00
C SER A 374 4.06 15.39 -4.97
N GLY A 375 4.23 14.81 -3.79
CA GLY A 375 3.26 14.78 -2.69
C GLY A 375 3.15 13.42 -2.03
N ALA A 376 2.14 13.28 -1.18
CA ALA A 376 1.87 12.05 -0.47
C ALA A 376 0.37 11.77 -0.36
N GLU A 377 -0.02 10.51 -0.41
CA GLU A 377 -1.34 10.04 0.00
C GLU A 377 -1.22 9.36 1.36
N PHE A 378 -2.21 9.56 2.23
CA PHE A 378 -2.16 8.96 3.55
C PHE A 378 -3.53 8.57 4.08
N THR A 379 -3.54 7.62 4.98
CA THR A 379 -4.69 7.22 5.78
C THR A 379 -4.34 7.37 7.26
N LEU A 380 -5.30 7.79 8.06
CA LEU A 380 -5.16 7.89 9.51
C LEU A 380 -5.70 6.62 10.16
N GLU A 381 -5.10 6.23 11.26
CA GLU A 381 -5.62 5.10 12.04
C GLU A 381 -7.06 5.35 12.48
N GLY A 382 -7.92 4.34 12.30
CA GLY A 382 -9.36 4.43 12.58
C GLY A 382 -10.19 5.19 11.54
N HIS A 383 -9.59 5.70 10.46
CA HIS A 383 -10.28 6.40 9.39
C HIS A 383 -10.20 5.61 8.08
N ALA A 384 -11.35 5.34 7.45
CA ALA A 384 -11.39 4.73 6.11
C ALA A 384 -11.06 5.73 4.98
N ARG A 385 -11.08 7.03 5.29
CA ARG A 385 -10.84 8.10 4.30
C ARG A 385 -9.36 8.20 3.96
N ARG A 386 -9.05 8.29 2.65
CA ARG A 386 -7.74 8.64 2.13
C ARG A 386 -7.62 10.15 1.96
N TYR A 387 -6.51 10.69 2.40
CA TYR A 387 -6.16 12.11 2.31
C TYR A 387 -5.00 12.30 1.35
N THR A 388 -4.85 13.51 0.81
CA THR A 388 -3.73 13.86 -0.08
C THR A 388 -3.04 15.11 0.42
N ALA A 389 -1.71 15.05 0.53
CA ALA A 389 -0.83 16.18 0.82
C ALA A 389 -0.02 16.50 -0.44
N ARG A 390 -0.22 17.66 -1.02
CA ARG A 390 0.40 18.05 -2.30
C ARG A 390 1.59 19.01 -2.14
N ARG A 391 1.68 19.70 -1.01
CA ARG A 391 2.71 20.69 -0.76
C ARG A 391 3.74 20.17 0.22
N THR A 392 4.95 19.97 -0.24
CA THR A 392 6.11 19.72 0.63
C THR A 392 6.53 21.03 1.28
N VAL A 393 6.60 21.04 2.61
CA VAL A 393 7.05 22.19 3.40
C VAL A 393 8.56 22.18 3.56
N SER A 394 9.08 21.03 3.97
CA SER A 394 10.53 20.84 4.14
C SER A 394 10.91 19.36 4.06
N ILE A 395 12.17 19.14 3.70
CA ILE A 395 12.83 17.84 3.70
C ILE A 395 14.00 17.96 4.65
N GLY A 396 14.08 17.07 5.64
CA GLY A 396 15.16 17.03 6.60
C GLY A 396 16.52 16.81 5.96
N SER A 397 17.54 17.51 6.43
CA SER A 397 18.92 17.34 5.95
C SER A 397 19.71 16.34 6.78
N VAL A 398 19.12 15.81 7.85
CA VAL A 398 19.78 14.91 8.80
C VAL A 398 18.97 13.62 8.88
N ILE A 399 19.68 12.49 8.83
CA ILE A 399 19.10 11.18 9.09
C ILE A 399 19.11 10.96 10.60
N ASP A 400 17.95 10.67 11.17
CA ASP A 400 17.86 10.23 12.55
C ASP A 400 18.54 8.84 12.66
N SER A 401 19.56 8.76 13.53
CA SER A 401 20.39 7.56 13.64
C SER A 401 19.66 6.40 14.32
N LEU A 402 18.63 6.67 15.12
CA LEU A 402 17.85 5.66 15.84
C LEU A 402 16.79 5.03 14.94
N SER A 403 15.99 5.87 14.28
CA SER A 403 14.94 5.42 13.36
C SER A 403 15.44 5.12 11.95
N ARG A 404 16.63 5.62 11.56
CA ARG A 404 17.21 5.59 10.22
C ARG A 404 16.27 6.21 9.17
N THR A 405 15.62 7.31 9.53
CA THR A 405 14.69 8.01 8.67
C THR A 405 15.08 9.48 8.48
N VAL A 406 14.57 10.09 7.42
CA VAL A 406 14.61 11.52 7.15
C VAL A 406 13.20 12.07 7.33
N PRO A 407 12.97 13.08 8.19
CA PRO A 407 11.66 13.69 8.33
C PRO A 407 11.33 14.55 7.10
N VAL A 408 10.15 14.36 6.55
CA VAL A 408 9.59 15.18 5.48
C VAL A 408 8.25 15.75 5.93
N LEU A 409 8.11 17.06 5.84
CA LEU A 409 6.90 17.77 6.24
C LEU A 409 6.05 18.13 5.03
N TYR A 410 4.79 17.71 5.06
CA TYR A 410 3.78 18.08 4.08
C TYR A 410 2.68 18.92 4.72
N GLU A 411 2.20 19.94 4.01
CA GLU A 411 1.07 20.75 4.45
C GLU A 411 -0.26 20.07 4.10
N VAL A 412 -1.16 20.02 5.09
CA VAL A 412 -2.48 19.43 4.95
C VAL A 412 -3.53 20.43 5.44
N ALA A 413 -4.46 20.79 4.56
CA ALA A 413 -5.61 21.61 4.93
C ALA A 413 -6.61 20.78 5.75
N ASN A 414 -7.02 21.27 6.91
CA ASN A 414 -7.92 20.60 7.84
C ASN A 414 -9.11 21.53 8.21
N ARG A 415 -9.82 22.01 7.19
CA ARG A 415 -10.90 23.00 7.37
C ARG A 415 -12.09 22.47 8.17
N ASP A 416 -12.33 21.18 8.09
CA ASP A 416 -13.42 20.48 8.79
C ASP A 416 -13.01 20.01 10.21
N GLY A 417 -11.75 20.20 10.60
CA GLY A 417 -11.24 19.82 11.91
C GLY A 417 -11.24 18.30 12.19
N THR A 418 -11.41 17.49 11.16
CA THR A 418 -11.48 16.01 11.29
C THR A 418 -10.13 15.40 11.59
N ILE A 419 -9.05 15.96 11.07
CA ILE A 419 -7.69 15.51 11.30
C ILE A 419 -7.23 16.01 12.68
N LYS A 420 -6.89 15.07 13.56
CA LYS A 420 -6.40 15.39 14.90
C LYS A 420 -4.88 15.38 14.92
N ILE A 421 -4.30 16.38 15.60
CA ILE A 421 -2.86 16.44 15.87
C ILE A 421 -2.49 15.28 16.79
N GLY A 422 -1.35 14.62 16.55
CA GLY A 422 -0.93 13.41 17.22
C GLY A 422 -1.47 12.12 16.60
N ALA A 423 -2.26 12.21 15.51
CA ALA A 423 -2.76 11.03 14.82
C ALA A 423 -1.65 10.38 13.99
N ALA A 424 -1.50 9.05 14.16
CA ALA A 424 -0.60 8.26 13.32
C ALA A 424 -1.17 8.08 11.91
N ALA A 425 -0.29 8.10 10.92
CA ALA A 425 -0.62 8.00 9.51
C ALA A 425 0.20 6.92 8.81
N ARG A 426 -0.45 6.17 7.92
CA ARG A 426 0.22 5.37 6.89
C ARG A 426 0.27 6.18 5.62
N VAL A 427 1.45 6.37 5.08
CA VAL A 427 1.73 7.33 4.03
C VAL A 427 2.34 6.63 2.84
N SER A 428 1.81 6.89 1.64
CA SER A 428 2.43 6.52 0.37
C SER A 428 3.01 7.79 -0.25
N VAL A 429 4.33 7.89 -0.27
CA VAL A 429 5.08 9.05 -0.78
C VAL A 429 5.35 8.87 -2.26
N ARG A 430 4.90 9.82 -3.08
CA ARG A 430 5.12 9.82 -4.53
C ARG A 430 6.47 10.45 -4.85
N THR A 431 7.28 9.75 -5.63
CA THR A 431 8.66 10.19 -5.92
C THR A 431 8.78 11.16 -7.10
N GLY A 432 7.70 11.37 -7.86
CA GLY A 432 7.72 12.11 -9.12
C GLY A 432 8.39 11.34 -10.28
N GLN A 433 8.95 10.17 -10.01
CA GLN A 433 9.52 9.31 -11.04
C GLN A 433 8.46 8.38 -11.61
N ARG A 434 8.52 8.11 -12.92
CA ARG A 434 7.64 7.12 -13.55
C ARG A 434 8.36 5.78 -13.68
N ALA A 435 7.73 4.75 -13.13
CA ALA A 435 8.10 3.38 -13.40
C ALA A 435 7.32 2.92 -14.65
N GLU A 436 8.04 2.53 -15.69
CA GLU A 436 7.47 1.98 -16.92
C GLU A 436 7.60 0.45 -16.94
N GLY A 437 6.63 -0.23 -17.54
CA GLY A 437 6.64 -1.67 -17.63
C GLY A 437 5.27 -2.23 -18.00
N VAL A 438 4.96 -3.38 -17.46
CA VAL A 438 3.66 -4.04 -17.66
C VAL A 438 2.76 -3.77 -16.46
N LEU A 439 1.61 -3.18 -16.73
CA LEU A 439 0.63 -2.80 -15.71
C LEU A 439 -0.29 -3.98 -15.40
N VAL A 440 -0.39 -4.32 -14.13
CA VAL A 440 -1.24 -5.39 -13.62
C VAL A 440 -2.01 -4.92 -12.38
N PRO A 441 -3.18 -5.51 -12.07
CA PRO A 441 -3.80 -5.32 -10.76
C PRO A 441 -2.86 -5.82 -9.64
N SER A 442 -2.78 -5.11 -8.53
CA SER A 442 -1.90 -5.51 -7.41
C SER A 442 -2.25 -6.88 -6.83
N THR A 443 -3.51 -7.33 -7.00
CA THR A 443 -3.98 -8.67 -6.62
C THR A 443 -3.38 -9.81 -7.45
N ALA A 444 -2.80 -9.50 -8.61
CA ALA A 444 -2.11 -10.48 -9.46
C ALA A 444 -0.71 -10.83 -8.96
N VAL A 445 -0.13 -9.99 -8.11
CA VAL A 445 1.23 -10.15 -7.58
C VAL A 445 1.15 -10.77 -6.20
N LEU A 446 1.71 -11.96 -6.05
CA LEU A 446 1.83 -12.65 -4.76
C LEU A 446 3.26 -12.52 -4.24
N ASP A 447 3.41 -12.46 -2.93
CA ASP A 447 4.70 -12.65 -2.27
C ASP A 447 4.88 -14.13 -1.93
N GLU A 448 5.95 -14.72 -2.41
CA GLU A 448 6.35 -16.07 -2.07
C GLU A 448 7.81 -16.06 -1.61
N ASP A 449 7.99 -16.23 -0.32
CA ASP A 449 9.31 -16.26 0.33
C ASP A 449 10.14 -14.99 0.06
N GLY A 450 9.49 -13.82 0.05
CA GLY A 450 10.12 -12.54 -0.22
C GLY A 450 10.36 -12.24 -1.71
N ARG A 451 9.79 -13.05 -2.62
CA ARG A 451 9.85 -12.85 -4.06
C ARG A 451 8.47 -12.55 -4.62
N ALA A 452 8.39 -11.51 -5.44
CA ALA A 452 7.16 -11.21 -6.16
C ALA A 452 6.95 -12.20 -7.30
N VAL A 453 5.77 -12.83 -7.34
CA VAL A 453 5.42 -13.87 -8.30
C VAL A 453 4.08 -13.56 -8.94
N VAL A 454 3.94 -13.86 -10.22
CA VAL A 454 2.69 -13.85 -10.96
C VAL A 454 2.45 -15.21 -11.63
N TYR A 455 1.19 -15.51 -11.90
CA TYR A 455 0.80 -16.71 -12.65
C TYR A 455 0.31 -16.30 -14.05
N VAL A 456 1.01 -16.77 -15.07
CA VAL A 456 0.69 -16.53 -16.48
C VAL A 456 -0.10 -17.72 -17.00
N GLN A 457 -1.24 -17.46 -17.62
CA GLN A 457 -2.03 -18.48 -18.31
C GLN A 457 -1.39 -18.74 -19.69
N ALA A 458 -0.66 -19.83 -19.81
CA ALA A 458 -0.03 -20.25 -21.06
C ALA A 458 -1.06 -20.88 -22.02
N GLU A 459 -1.97 -21.70 -21.47
CA GLU A 459 -3.10 -22.33 -22.16
C GLU A 459 -4.32 -22.32 -21.24
N GLY A 460 -5.48 -22.74 -21.74
CA GLY A 460 -6.72 -22.68 -20.99
C GLY A 460 -6.68 -23.26 -19.59
N GLU A 461 -5.94 -24.36 -19.41
CA GLU A 461 -5.80 -25.07 -18.14
C GLU A 461 -4.37 -25.12 -17.60
N ARG A 462 -3.41 -24.53 -18.33
CA ARG A 462 -1.99 -24.53 -17.97
C ARG A 462 -1.51 -23.15 -17.60
N PHE A 463 -0.86 -23.07 -16.42
CA PHE A 463 -0.35 -21.85 -15.85
C PHE A 463 1.14 -21.98 -15.58
N GLU A 464 1.86 -20.89 -15.76
CA GLU A 464 3.28 -20.77 -15.46
C GLU A 464 3.48 -19.82 -14.29
N LYS A 465 4.24 -20.27 -13.31
CA LYS A 465 4.72 -19.40 -12.23
C LYS A 465 5.92 -18.62 -12.72
N ARG A 466 5.89 -17.30 -12.60
CA ARG A 466 7.00 -16.43 -13.00
C ARG A 466 7.39 -15.46 -11.89
N GLU A 467 8.67 -15.44 -11.55
CA GLU A 467 9.23 -14.39 -10.69
C GLU A 467 9.27 -13.07 -11.47
N VAL A 468 8.90 -11.99 -10.79
CA VAL A 468 8.80 -10.67 -11.40
C VAL A 468 9.53 -9.62 -10.56
N ILE A 469 9.98 -8.56 -11.23
CA ILE A 469 10.53 -7.39 -10.57
C ILE A 469 9.48 -6.29 -10.61
N VAL A 470 9.00 -5.88 -9.45
CA VAL A 470 8.06 -4.77 -9.29
C VAL A 470 8.81 -3.45 -9.51
N GLY A 471 8.31 -2.63 -10.43
CA GLY A 471 8.85 -1.31 -10.72
C GLY A 471 8.21 -0.18 -9.92
N GLY A 472 6.94 -0.35 -9.54
CA GLY A 472 6.20 0.63 -8.74
C GLY A 472 4.75 0.20 -8.51
N ILE A 473 4.13 0.79 -7.50
CA ILE A 473 2.73 0.55 -7.12
C ILE A 473 2.00 1.89 -7.06
N GLU A 474 0.82 1.97 -7.65
CA GLU A 474 -0.07 3.11 -7.56
C GLU A 474 -1.49 2.64 -7.26
N GLY A 475 -1.94 2.83 -6.04
CA GLY A 475 -3.27 2.39 -5.59
C GLY A 475 -3.45 0.88 -5.72
N THR A 476 -4.32 0.44 -6.65
CA THR A 476 -4.61 -0.97 -6.91
C THR A 476 -3.86 -1.55 -8.11
N ARG A 477 -2.92 -0.78 -8.69
CA ARG A 477 -2.15 -1.16 -9.87
C ARG A 477 -0.67 -1.28 -9.55
N THR A 478 -0.03 -2.28 -10.11
CA THR A 478 1.40 -2.54 -9.98
C THR A 478 2.02 -2.56 -11.37
N VAL A 479 3.15 -1.87 -11.55
CA VAL A 479 3.98 -2.01 -12.73
C VAL A 479 5.02 -3.08 -12.50
N ILE A 480 5.07 -4.04 -13.39
CA ILE A 480 6.09 -5.07 -13.46
C ILE A 480 7.16 -4.61 -14.45
N ALA A 481 8.37 -4.36 -13.93
CA ALA A 481 9.50 -3.92 -14.74
C ALA A 481 10.14 -5.07 -15.54
N ARG A 482 10.10 -6.30 -15.02
CA ARG A 482 10.64 -7.51 -15.65
C ARG A 482 9.89 -8.75 -15.20
N GLY A 483 9.85 -9.78 -16.07
CA GLY A 483 9.29 -11.11 -15.78
C GLY A 483 8.05 -11.44 -16.59
N ILE A 484 7.30 -10.44 -17.07
CA ILE A 484 6.15 -10.64 -18.00
C ILE A 484 6.23 -9.67 -19.17
N LYS A 485 5.49 -9.99 -20.23
CA LYS A 485 5.38 -9.17 -21.44
C LYS A 485 3.96 -8.66 -21.61
N SER A 486 3.84 -7.51 -22.26
CA SER A 486 2.52 -7.02 -22.70
C SER A 486 1.87 -8.03 -23.67
N GLY A 487 0.58 -8.27 -23.48
CA GLY A 487 -0.20 -9.24 -24.26
C GLY A 487 -0.22 -10.66 -23.66
N GLU A 488 0.58 -10.97 -22.64
CA GLU A 488 0.43 -12.21 -21.88
C GLU A 488 -0.81 -12.17 -21.01
N ARG A 489 -1.46 -13.30 -20.84
CA ARG A 489 -2.63 -13.38 -19.98
C ARG A 489 -2.21 -13.82 -18.58
N ILE A 490 -2.59 -13.04 -17.58
CA ILE A 490 -2.20 -13.26 -16.18
C ILE A 490 -3.43 -13.48 -15.31
N VAL A 491 -3.25 -14.25 -14.23
CA VAL A 491 -4.27 -14.42 -13.18
C VAL A 491 -4.35 -13.14 -12.36
N THR A 492 -5.51 -12.50 -12.34
CA THR A 492 -5.75 -11.22 -11.62
C THR A 492 -6.60 -11.39 -10.38
N GLY A 493 -7.36 -12.47 -10.30
CA GLY A 493 -8.18 -12.84 -9.15
C GLY A 493 -7.96 -14.28 -8.74
N ALA A 494 -8.02 -14.57 -7.45
CA ALA A 494 -7.80 -15.89 -6.86
C ALA A 494 -6.46 -16.56 -7.23
N ALA A 495 -5.40 -15.80 -7.47
CA ALA A 495 -4.07 -16.31 -7.82
C ALA A 495 -3.52 -17.32 -6.80
N TYR A 496 -3.91 -17.17 -5.54
CA TYR A 496 -3.54 -18.11 -4.47
C TYR A 496 -4.08 -19.53 -4.71
N GLN A 497 -5.23 -19.70 -5.38
CA GLN A 497 -5.78 -21.02 -5.72
C GLN A 497 -4.92 -21.73 -6.77
N VAL A 498 -4.40 -21.00 -7.75
CA VAL A 498 -3.43 -21.52 -8.72
C VAL A 498 -2.13 -21.95 -8.03
N ARG A 499 -1.68 -21.18 -7.04
CA ARG A 499 -0.56 -21.57 -6.17
C ARG A 499 -0.84 -22.89 -5.45
N LEU A 500 -2.00 -23.06 -4.85
CA LEU A 500 -2.36 -24.30 -4.16
C LEU A 500 -2.38 -25.50 -5.15
N ALA A 501 -2.86 -25.29 -6.37
CA ALA A 501 -2.82 -26.31 -7.41
C ALA A 501 -1.37 -26.73 -7.75
N SER A 502 -0.41 -25.80 -7.71
CA SER A 502 1.01 -26.12 -7.94
C SER A 502 1.64 -27.01 -6.86
N LEU A 503 1.07 -27.02 -5.66
CA LEU A 503 1.54 -27.84 -4.55
C LEU A 503 0.94 -29.26 -4.55
N SER A 504 -0.12 -29.50 -5.32
CA SER A 504 -0.70 -30.82 -5.50
C SER A 504 0.07 -31.58 -6.57
N THR A 505 0.82 -32.60 -6.19
CA THR A 505 1.67 -33.44 -7.06
C THR A 505 0.89 -34.36 -8.00
N SER A 506 -0.44 -34.31 -8.05
CA SER A 506 -1.27 -35.10 -8.94
C SER A 506 -1.86 -34.21 -10.05
N VAL A 507 -1.08 -33.91 -11.06
CA VAL A 507 -1.67 -33.62 -12.37
C VAL A 507 -2.06 -34.96 -12.98
N PRO A 508 -3.34 -35.24 -13.27
CA PRO A 508 -3.68 -36.41 -14.05
C PRO A 508 -3.09 -36.21 -15.44
N ALA A 509 -2.10 -37.02 -15.79
CA ALA A 509 -1.68 -37.13 -17.19
C ALA A 509 -2.89 -37.60 -17.96
N ASN A 510 -3.52 -36.70 -18.71
CA ASN A 510 -4.44 -36.94 -19.80
C ASN A 510 -5.53 -38.03 -19.62
N GLY A 511 -6.72 -37.63 -19.70
CA GLY A 511 -7.83 -38.52 -19.88
C GLY A 511 -9.07 -38.02 -19.16
N HIS A 512 -9.62 -36.91 -19.61
CA HIS A 512 -11.01 -36.63 -19.34
C HIS A 512 -11.84 -37.59 -20.22
N GLU A 513 -12.18 -38.77 -19.68
CA GLU A 513 -13.29 -39.54 -20.19
C GLU A 513 -14.58 -38.75 -19.88
N HIS A 514 -15.08 -38.07 -20.90
CA HIS A 514 -16.39 -37.41 -20.89
C HIS A 514 -17.41 -38.18 -21.68
#